data_df08674aaf1fc7cfab75d10226c1ff03
#
_entry.id   df08674aaf1fc7cfab75d10226c1ff03
#
_cell.length_a   1.000
_cell.length_b   1.000
_cell.length_c   1.000
_cell.angle_alpha   90.00
_cell.angle_beta   90.00
_cell.angle_gamma   90.00
#
_symmetry.space_group_name_H-M   'P 1'
#
loop_
_entity.id
_entity.type
_entity.pdbx_description
1 polymer ?
#
loop_
_entity_poly.entity_id
_entity_poly.type
_entity_poly.pdbx_seq_one_letter_code
_entity_poly.pdbx_strand_id
1 'polypeptide(L)'
;MTVLYEVGKNLYVNLTNKCSNNCDFCTRHNADGYGDAGDLWLHGQEPSVEEVKKLFDQREMDRYQEVVFCGFGEPTERVADVAELARYVKERYGKKTRINTNGQADLIHGWPTAHLFQGVMDTVNVSLNTCNAEKYDAECHSIFGKAAFDALIRYAVDCKKYVNKVVFSVVDVIPQEDIEQCRQIAEKNGICFRVRKYIDNGERT
;
A
#
# COMPACT_ATOMS: atom_id res chain seq x y z
N MET A 1 0.43 -2.47 20.01
CA MET A 1 -0.02 -1.57 18.93
C MET A 1 1.17 -0.84 18.34
N THR A 2 1.43 -0.99 17.06
CA THR A 2 2.61 -0.41 16.38
C THR A 2 2.16 0.48 15.22
N VAL A 3 2.51 1.77 15.28
CA VAL A 3 2.23 2.76 14.24
C VAL A 3 3.39 2.89 13.26
N LEU A 4 4.62 2.99 13.77
CA LEU A 4 5.84 3.04 12.95
C LEU A 4 6.67 1.79 13.19
N TYR A 5 7.07 1.11 12.10
CA TYR A 5 7.90 -0.11 12.16
C TYR A 5 8.92 -0.16 11.03
N GLU A 6 9.95 -0.96 11.21
CA GLU A 6 11.06 -1.06 10.27
C GLU A 6 10.98 -2.34 9.43
N VAL A 7 11.22 -2.20 8.13
CA VAL A 7 11.44 -3.33 7.24
C VAL A 7 12.67 -3.05 6.40
N GLY A 8 13.74 -3.73 6.69
CA GLY A 8 15.03 -3.47 6.09
C GLY A 8 15.52 -2.05 6.41
N LYS A 9 15.73 -1.24 5.37
CA LYS A 9 16.18 0.16 5.49
C LYS A 9 15.04 1.19 5.34
N ASN A 10 13.80 0.76 5.50
CA ASN A 10 12.64 1.61 5.29
C ASN A 10 11.79 1.70 6.56
N LEU A 11 11.21 2.88 6.78
CA LEU A 11 10.24 3.11 7.85
C LEU A 11 8.84 2.97 7.32
N TYR A 12 8.05 2.08 7.90
CA TYR A 12 6.67 1.81 7.52
C TYR A 12 5.69 2.49 8.47
N VAL A 13 4.55 2.92 7.93
CA VAL A 13 3.51 3.65 8.65
C VAL A 13 2.19 2.90 8.56
N ASN A 14 1.71 2.40 9.70
CA ASN A 14 0.44 1.73 9.87
C ASN A 14 -0.60 2.72 10.41
N LEU A 15 -1.48 3.22 9.55
CA LEU A 15 -2.44 4.27 9.90
C LEU A 15 -3.83 3.76 10.27
N THR A 16 -4.19 2.58 9.74
CA THR A 16 -5.52 2.02 9.89
C THR A 16 -5.49 0.51 9.73
N ASN A 17 -6.45 -0.18 10.34
CA ASN A 17 -6.72 -1.59 10.04
C ASN A 17 -7.97 -1.78 9.16
N LYS A 18 -8.64 -0.70 8.74
CA LYS A 18 -9.71 -0.77 7.75
C LYS A 18 -9.13 -1.11 6.39
N CYS A 19 -9.82 -1.96 5.66
CA CYS A 19 -9.45 -2.35 4.31
C CYS A 19 -10.69 -2.76 3.54
N SER A 20 -10.85 -2.26 2.33
CA SER A 20 -11.91 -2.67 1.41
C SER A 20 -11.75 -4.10 0.87
N ASN A 21 -10.59 -4.74 1.11
CA ASN A 21 -10.30 -6.13 0.75
C ASN A 21 -10.17 -7.01 1.98
N ASN A 22 -10.40 -8.34 1.77
CA ASN A 22 -10.09 -9.39 2.73
C ASN A 22 -9.35 -10.56 2.04
N CYS A 23 -8.18 -10.25 1.43
CA CYS A 23 -7.42 -11.20 0.61
C CYS A 23 -7.02 -12.46 1.37
N ASP A 24 -7.13 -13.64 0.73
CA ASP A 24 -6.78 -14.94 1.31
C ASP A 24 -5.31 -15.04 1.72
N PHE A 25 -4.42 -14.38 0.98
CA PHE A 25 -2.97 -14.32 1.23
C PHE A 25 -2.54 -13.14 2.10
N CYS A 26 -3.47 -12.45 2.78
CA CYS A 26 -3.11 -11.30 3.60
C CYS A 26 -2.33 -11.71 4.84
N THR A 27 -1.18 -11.07 5.06
CA THR A 27 -0.30 -11.35 6.22
C THR A 27 -1.01 -11.20 7.57
N ARG A 28 -2.03 -10.33 7.66
CA ARG A 28 -2.83 -10.14 8.89
C ARG A 28 -3.60 -11.38 9.35
N HIS A 29 -3.80 -12.39 8.48
CA HIS A 29 -4.46 -13.64 8.83
C HIS A 29 -3.52 -14.62 9.53
N ASN A 30 -2.20 -14.44 9.36
CA ASN A 30 -1.19 -15.42 9.80
C ASN A 30 -0.30 -14.89 10.93
N ALA A 31 -0.33 -13.56 11.22
CA ALA A 31 0.47 -12.98 12.28
C ALA A 31 -0.10 -11.64 12.76
N ASP A 32 0.25 -11.25 13.98
CA ASP A 32 -0.12 -9.95 14.55
C ASP A 32 0.87 -8.84 14.15
N GLY A 33 2.03 -9.19 13.58
CA GLY A 33 3.06 -8.23 13.19
C GLY A 33 3.83 -8.61 11.95
N TYR A 34 4.70 -7.70 11.50
CA TYR A 34 5.59 -7.87 10.36
C TYR A 34 6.86 -7.03 10.52
N GLY A 35 8.01 -7.54 10.08
CA GLY A 35 9.29 -6.86 10.28
C GLY A 35 9.68 -6.86 11.75
N ASP A 36 10.01 -5.70 12.31
CA ASP A 36 10.27 -5.50 13.73
C ASP A 36 8.99 -5.21 14.55
N ALA A 37 7.83 -5.10 13.89
CA ALA A 37 6.57 -4.84 14.56
C ALA A 37 6.07 -6.09 15.29
N GLY A 38 5.85 -5.98 16.58
CA GLY A 38 5.27 -7.06 17.39
C GLY A 38 3.76 -7.17 17.25
N ASP A 39 3.06 -6.06 17.01
CA ASP A 39 1.60 -6.00 16.88
C ASP A 39 1.20 -4.81 16.02
N LEU A 40 0.65 -5.07 14.84
CA LEU A 40 0.11 -4.09 13.89
C LEU A 40 -1.39 -3.86 14.03
N TRP A 41 -2.07 -4.59 14.93
CA TRP A 41 -3.46 -4.31 15.24
C TRP A 41 -3.59 -3.03 16.07
N LEU A 42 -4.37 -2.08 15.57
CA LEU A 42 -4.59 -0.79 16.23
C LEU A 42 -5.73 -0.84 17.27
N HIS A 43 -6.45 -1.97 17.36
CA HIS A 43 -7.52 -2.21 18.35
C HIS A 43 -8.53 -1.04 18.43
N GLY A 44 -8.87 -0.43 17.29
CA GLY A 44 -9.78 0.71 17.19
C GLY A 44 -9.17 2.07 17.59
N GLN A 45 -7.88 2.12 17.91
CA GLN A 45 -7.16 3.34 18.28
C GLN A 45 -6.25 3.80 17.11
N GLU A 46 -6.88 4.27 16.05
CA GLU A 46 -6.12 4.82 14.91
C GLU A 46 -5.42 6.13 15.32
N PRO A 47 -4.11 6.28 14.99
CA PRO A 47 -3.36 7.47 15.36
C PRO A 47 -3.84 8.70 14.58
N SER A 48 -3.87 9.86 15.21
CA SER A 48 -4.04 11.13 14.53
C SER A 48 -2.78 11.50 13.73
N VAL A 49 -2.92 12.41 12.77
CA VAL A 49 -1.79 12.94 11.98
C VAL A 49 -0.72 13.53 12.88
N GLU A 50 -1.12 14.29 13.92
CA GLU A 50 -0.19 14.94 14.86
C GLU A 50 0.57 13.93 15.73
N GLU A 51 -0.07 12.82 16.12
CA GLU A 51 0.61 11.74 16.83
C GLU A 51 1.66 11.07 15.93
N VAL A 52 1.34 10.81 14.67
CA VAL A 52 2.29 10.22 13.72
C VAL A 52 3.47 11.16 13.45
N LYS A 53 3.24 12.48 13.30
CA LYS A 53 4.32 13.47 13.17
C LYS A 53 5.25 13.45 14.38
N LYS A 54 4.71 13.41 15.60
CA LYS A 54 5.51 13.29 16.83
C LYS A 54 6.33 11.99 16.87
N LEU A 55 5.77 10.88 16.39
CA LEU A 55 6.50 9.63 16.28
C LEU A 55 7.65 9.70 15.27
N PHE A 56 7.48 10.40 14.14
CA PHE A 56 8.58 10.68 13.20
C PHE A 56 9.68 11.52 13.86
N ASP A 57 9.32 12.57 14.61
CA ASP A 57 10.29 13.43 15.29
C ASP A 57 11.12 12.70 16.36
N GLN A 58 10.65 11.56 16.85
CA GLN A 58 11.36 10.70 17.81
C GLN A 58 12.28 9.68 17.15
N ARG A 59 12.31 9.61 15.80
CA ARG A 59 13.12 8.65 15.05
C ARG A 59 14.36 9.32 14.46
N GLU A 60 15.45 8.57 14.37
CA GLU A 60 16.64 8.96 13.60
C GLU A 60 16.35 8.78 12.09
N MET A 61 15.63 9.74 11.50
CA MET A 61 15.11 9.63 10.14
C MET A 61 16.21 9.40 9.09
N ASP A 62 17.44 9.80 9.36
CA ASP A 62 18.58 9.62 8.43
C ASP A 62 18.94 8.16 8.19
N ARG A 63 18.57 7.25 9.08
CA ARG A 63 18.76 5.80 8.92
C ARG A 63 17.92 5.20 7.81
N TYR A 64 16.79 5.85 7.44
CA TYR A 64 15.84 5.29 6.49
C TYR A 64 16.06 5.84 5.09
N GLN A 65 15.88 4.97 4.09
CA GLN A 65 15.93 5.32 2.67
C GLN A 65 14.62 5.93 2.17
N GLU A 66 13.50 5.40 2.66
CA GLU A 66 12.15 5.88 2.34
C GLU A 66 11.17 5.65 3.49
N VAL A 67 10.09 6.42 3.49
CA VAL A 67 8.92 6.20 4.35
C VAL A 67 7.83 5.54 3.50
N VAL A 68 7.27 4.44 3.99
CA VAL A 68 6.31 3.60 3.28
C VAL A 68 4.98 3.58 4.01
N PHE A 69 3.93 4.12 3.41
CA PHE A 69 2.58 4.00 3.95
C PHE A 69 2.03 2.62 3.61
N CYS A 70 2.00 1.75 4.62
CA CYS A 70 1.58 0.35 4.53
C CYS A 70 1.42 -0.22 5.94
N GLY A 71 0.41 -1.03 6.15
CA GLY A 71 0.14 -1.72 7.41
C GLY A 71 -0.83 -2.88 7.21
N PHE A 72 -1.59 -3.22 8.25
CA PHE A 72 -2.62 -4.27 8.18
C PHE A 72 -3.93 -3.80 7.55
N GLY A 73 -4.09 -2.52 7.26
CA GLY A 73 -5.20 -1.95 6.53
C GLY A 73 -4.79 -1.39 5.17
N GLU A 74 -5.73 -0.75 4.53
CA GLU A 74 -5.53 0.00 3.29
C GLU A 74 -5.24 1.47 3.62
N PRO A 75 -4.03 1.99 3.36
CA PRO A 75 -3.68 3.36 3.73
C PRO A 75 -4.60 4.42 3.11
N THR A 76 -5.15 4.15 1.91
CA THR A 76 -6.03 5.10 1.24
C THR A 76 -7.43 5.22 1.84
N GLU A 77 -7.80 4.41 2.83
CA GLU A 77 -8.95 4.72 3.71
C GLU A 77 -8.79 6.09 4.38
N ARG A 78 -7.53 6.51 4.53
CA ARG A 78 -7.13 7.80 5.11
C ARG A 78 -6.25 8.59 4.12
N VAL A 79 -6.66 8.68 2.84
CA VAL A 79 -5.85 9.23 1.76
C VAL A 79 -5.38 10.67 2.01
N ALA A 80 -6.21 11.51 2.61
CA ALA A 80 -5.84 12.90 2.95
C ALA A 80 -4.73 12.95 4.02
N ASP A 81 -4.83 12.11 5.05
CA ASP A 81 -3.82 12.01 6.10
C ASP A 81 -2.49 11.45 5.56
N VAL A 82 -2.56 10.47 4.65
CA VAL A 82 -1.38 9.97 3.94
C VAL A 82 -0.69 11.09 3.17
N ALA A 83 -1.44 11.91 2.42
CA ALA A 83 -0.88 13.02 1.65
C ALA A 83 -0.25 14.09 2.57
N GLU A 84 -0.87 14.40 3.69
CA GLU A 84 -0.36 15.35 4.69
C GLU A 84 0.93 14.83 5.34
N LEU A 85 0.94 13.58 5.79
CA LEU A 85 2.11 12.96 6.40
C LEU A 85 3.27 12.80 5.39
N ALA A 86 2.97 12.46 4.14
CA ALA A 86 3.97 12.38 3.08
C ALA A 86 4.61 13.76 2.82
N ARG A 87 3.81 14.83 2.80
CA ARG A 87 4.32 16.21 2.70
C ARG A 87 5.22 16.54 3.88
N TYR A 88 4.79 16.28 5.10
CA TYR A 88 5.60 16.49 6.31
C TYR A 88 6.95 15.78 6.25
N VAL A 89 6.95 14.51 5.83
CA VAL A 89 8.17 13.70 5.67
C VAL A 89 9.13 14.32 4.63
N LYS A 90 8.61 14.78 3.50
CA LYS A 90 9.44 15.40 2.45
C LYS A 90 10.00 16.76 2.87
N GLU A 91 9.18 17.62 3.43
CA GLU A 91 9.57 18.99 3.81
C GLU A 91 10.56 18.98 4.99
N ARG A 92 10.32 18.15 5.98
CA ARG A 92 11.11 18.14 7.21
C ARG A 92 12.37 17.28 7.12
N TYR A 93 12.31 16.13 6.42
CA TYR A 93 13.41 15.16 6.42
C TYR A 93 14.00 14.88 5.04
N GLY A 94 13.42 15.40 3.97
CA GLY A 94 13.87 15.16 2.60
C GLY A 94 13.81 13.71 2.16
N LYS A 95 12.99 12.86 2.82
CA LYS A 95 12.94 11.42 2.52
C LYS A 95 11.99 11.13 1.37
N LYS A 96 12.30 10.05 0.64
CA LYS A 96 11.39 9.49 -0.35
C LYS A 96 10.16 8.91 0.32
N THR A 97 9.04 8.94 -0.40
CA THR A 97 7.76 8.44 0.09
C THR A 97 7.18 7.42 -0.89
N ARG A 98 6.62 6.36 -0.35
CA ARG A 98 5.92 5.33 -1.11
C ARG A 98 4.63 4.93 -0.40
N ILE A 99 3.62 4.60 -1.16
CA ILE A 99 2.41 3.95 -0.67
C ILE A 99 2.27 2.57 -1.31
N ASN A 100 1.89 1.57 -0.49
CA ASN A 100 1.39 0.29 -0.98
C ASN A 100 -0.12 0.29 -0.78
N THR A 101 -0.89 0.17 -1.87
CA THR A 101 -2.35 0.31 -1.86
C THR A 101 -3.02 -0.79 -2.69
N ASN A 102 -4.27 -1.10 -2.37
CA ASN A 102 -5.12 -1.92 -3.22
C ASN A 102 -5.67 -1.17 -4.45
N GLY A 103 -5.46 0.16 -4.53
CA GLY A 103 -5.85 0.97 -5.68
C GLY A 103 -7.34 1.32 -5.74
N GLN A 104 -8.08 1.18 -4.66
CA GLN A 104 -9.52 1.41 -4.62
C GLN A 104 -9.91 2.76 -3.98
N ALA A 105 -8.96 3.68 -3.84
CA ALA A 105 -9.19 4.97 -3.17
C ALA A 105 -10.37 5.75 -3.73
N ASP A 106 -10.54 5.80 -5.06
CA ASP A 106 -11.64 6.53 -5.69
C ASP A 106 -13.01 5.86 -5.43
N LEU A 107 -13.05 4.54 -5.28
CA LEU A 107 -14.27 3.82 -4.86
C LEU A 107 -14.59 4.07 -3.38
N ILE A 108 -13.57 4.06 -2.52
CA ILE A 108 -13.71 4.30 -1.07
C ILE A 108 -14.28 5.69 -0.82
N HIS A 109 -13.76 6.70 -1.52
CA HIS A 109 -14.12 8.10 -1.28
C HIS A 109 -15.22 8.64 -2.18
N GLY A 110 -15.53 7.96 -3.30
CA GLY A 110 -16.54 8.42 -4.26
C GLY A 110 -16.09 9.59 -5.17
N TRP A 111 -14.79 9.93 -5.18
CA TRP A 111 -14.22 11.00 -6.00
C TRP A 111 -12.74 10.70 -6.36
N PRO A 112 -12.18 11.32 -7.45
CA PRO A 112 -10.80 11.09 -7.87
C PRO A 112 -9.78 11.61 -6.85
N THR A 113 -8.97 10.73 -6.27
CA THR A 113 -8.05 11.05 -5.16
C THR A 113 -6.58 11.14 -5.57
N ALA A 114 -6.20 10.63 -6.74
CA ALA A 114 -4.81 10.52 -7.17
C ALA A 114 -4.03 11.85 -7.16
N HIS A 115 -4.70 12.98 -7.41
CA HIS A 115 -4.11 14.31 -7.41
C HIS A 115 -3.55 14.75 -6.04
N LEU A 116 -4.05 14.16 -4.93
CA LEU A 116 -3.53 14.44 -3.58
C LEU A 116 -2.06 14.05 -3.42
N PHE A 117 -1.56 13.16 -4.27
CA PHE A 117 -0.18 12.69 -4.23
C PHE A 117 0.81 13.59 -4.99
N GLN A 118 0.32 14.63 -5.67
CA GLN A 118 1.18 15.53 -6.43
C GLN A 118 2.24 16.21 -5.54
N GLY A 119 3.52 15.99 -5.89
CA GLY A 119 4.65 16.60 -5.19
C GLY A 119 4.96 15.98 -3.82
N VAL A 120 4.12 15.09 -3.29
CA VAL A 120 4.29 14.50 -1.96
C VAL A 120 4.55 12.99 -1.97
N MET A 121 4.16 12.27 -3.02
CA MET A 121 4.39 10.83 -3.15
C MET A 121 5.34 10.55 -4.31
N ASP A 122 6.43 9.82 -4.05
CA ASP A 122 7.39 9.45 -5.12
C ASP A 122 6.97 8.17 -5.84
N THR A 123 6.43 7.20 -5.11
CA THR A 123 6.04 5.91 -5.67
C THR A 123 4.68 5.47 -5.18
N VAL A 124 3.80 5.09 -6.10
CA VAL A 124 2.53 4.39 -5.80
C VAL A 124 2.67 2.94 -6.26
N ASN A 125 2.65 2.00 -5.32
CA ASN A 125 2.65 0.57 -5.59
C ASN A 125 1.24 0.03 -5.41
N VAL A 126 0.59 -0.32 -6.52
CA VAL A 126 -0.77 -0.86 -6.54
C VAL A 126 -0.72 -2.39 -6.58
N SER A 127 -1.41 -3.02 -5.67
CA SER A 127 -1.55 -4.46 -5.56
C SER A 127 -2.55 -4.96 -6.62
N LEU A 128 -2.05 -5.33 -7.81
CA LEU A 128 -2.87 -5.88 -8.90
C LEU A 128 -3.38 -7.29 -8.54
N ASN A 129 -2.53 -8.08 -7.91
CA ASN A 129 -2.73 -9.40 -7.31
C ASN A 129 -3.17 -10.52 -8.27
N THR A 130 -4.05 -10.26 -9.25
CA THR A 130 -4.55 -11.23 -10.22
C THR A 130 -4.69 -10.63 -11.62
N CYS A 131 -5.02 -11.45 -12.62
CA CYS A 131 -5.02 -11.04 -14.03
C CYS A 131 -6.41 -10.65 -14.58
N ASN A 132 -7.50 -10.79 -13.81
CA ASN A 132 -8.84 -10.40 -14.23
C ASN A 132 -9.78 -10.19 -13.04
N ALA A 133 -10.96 -9.62 -13.32
CA ALA A 133 -11.94 -9.24 -12.29
C ALA A 133 -12.51 -10.43 -11.52
N GLU A 134 -12.74 -11.57 -12.19
CA GLU A 134 -13.27 -12.79 -11.58
C GLU A 134 -12.31 -13.33 -10.52
N LYS A 135 -11.03 -13.46 -10.89
CA LYS A 135 -9.98 -13.93 -9.98
C LYS A 135 -9.72 -12.92 -8.87
N TYR A 136 -9.77 -11.62 -9.19
CA TYR A 136 -9.60 -10.58 -8.16
C TYR A 136 -10.69 -10.65 -7.10
N ASP A 137 -11.94 -10.79 -7.51
CA ASP A 137 -13.07 -10.93 -6.59
C ASP A 137 -12.93 -12.19 -5.72
N ALA A 138 -12.53 -13.33 -6.34
CA ALA A 138 -12.34 -14.60 -5.67
C ALA A 138 -11.18 -14.61 -4.64
N GLU A 139 -10.07 -13.91 -4.91
CA GLU A 139 -8.86 -13.94 -4.10
C GLU A 139 -8.76 -12.76 -3.10
N CYS A 140 -9.30 -11.60 -3.50
CA CYS A 140 -9.16 -10.36 -2.72
C CYS A 140 -10.42 -10.00 -1.94
N HIS A 141 -11.57 -10.60 -2.24
CA HIS A 141 -12.86 -10.41 -1.56
C HIS A 141 -13.16 -8.93 -1.30
N SER A 142 -13.07 -8.10 -2.36
CA SER A 142 -13.34 -6.69 -2.25
C SER A 142 -14.81 -6.42 -1.95
N ILE A 143 -15.10 -5.46 -1.06
CA ILE A 143 -16.48 -5.00 -0.81
C ILE A 143 -17.14 -4.41 -2.07
N PHE A 144 -16.33 -4.01 -3.08
CA PHE A 144 -16.79 -3.49 -4.37
C PHE A 144 -16.92 -4.58 -5.44
N GLY A 145 -16.68 -5.86 -5.09
CA GLY A 145 -16.76 -7.00 -6.00
C GLY A 145 -15.83 -6.83 -7.21
N LYS A 146 -16.27 -7.32 -8.36
CA LYS A 146 -15.53 -7.28 -9.63
C LYS A 146 -15.17 -5.86 -10.13
N ALA A 147 -15.96 -4.86 -9.74
CA ALA A 147 -15.70 -3.46 -10.13
C ALA A 147 -14.36 -2.94 -9.58
N ALA A 148 -13.85 -3.53 -8.50
CA ALA A 148 -12.58 -3.18 -7.90
C ALA A 148 -11.39 -3.36 -8.86
N PHE A 149 -11.40 -4.39 -9.70
CA PHE A 149 -10.30 -4.68 -10.62
C PHE A 149 -10.10 -3.58 -11.68
N ASP A 150 -11.16 -3.16 -12.34
CA ASP A 150 -11.08 -2.07 -13.31
C ASP A 150 -10.78 -0.73 -12.63
N ALA A 151 -11.30 -0.53 -11.42
CA ALA A 151 -11.07 0.70 -10.66
C ALA A 151 -9.59 0.84 -10.26
N LEU A 152 -8.94 -0.21 -9.77
CA LEU A 152 -7.52 -0.15 -9.40
C LEU A 152 -6.61 0.11 -10.60
N ILE A 153 -6.96 -0.41 -11.79
CA ILE A 153 -6.20 -0.13 -13.02
C ILE A 153 -6.34 1.35 -13.40
N ARG A 154 -7.58 1.88 -13.41
CA ARG A 154 -7.83 3.31 -13.67
C ARG A 154 -7.09 4.20 -12.68
N TYR A 155 -7.17 3.88 -11.39
CA TYR A 155 -6.45 4.61 -10.34
C TYR A 155 -4.94 4.64 -10.56
N ALA A 156 -4.33 3.49 -10.90
CA ALA A 156 -2.91 3.41 -11.20
C ALA A 156 -2.52 4.27 -12.41
N VAL A 157 -3.34 4.27 -13.47
CA VAL A 157 -3.14 5.12 -14.66
C VAL A 157 -3.26 6.60 -14.29
N ASP A 158 -4.23 6.98 -13.45
CA ASP A 158 -4.39 8.36 -12.99
C ASP A 158 -3.23 8.82 -12.12
N CYS A 159 -2.70 7.97 -11.24
CA CYS A 159 -1.54 8.27 -10.43
C CYS A 159 -0.30 8.65 -11.26
N LYS A 160 -0.14 8.12 -12.49
CA LYS A 160 0.99 8.48 -13.39
C LYS A 160 1.07 9.97 -13.71
N LYS A 161 -0.03 10.69 -13.60
CA LYS A 161 -0.08 12.15 -13.84
C LYS A 161 0.56 12.95 -12.70
N TYR A 162 0.67 12.38 -11.51
CA TYR A 162 0.99 13.10 -10.28
C TYR A 162 2.23 12.60 -9.54
N VAL A 163 2.70 11.36 -9.84
CA VAL A 163 3.83 10.76 -9.15
C VAL A 163 4.91 10.29 -10.12
N ASN A 164 6.16 10.20 -9.62
CA ASN A 164 7.30 9.83 -10.45
C ASN A 164 7.26 8.36 -10.91
N LYS A 165 6.68 7.47 -10.08
CA LYS A 165 6.69 6.03 -10.35
C LYS A 165 5.39 5.38 -9.89
N VAL A 166 4.80 4.59 -10.79
CA VAL A 166 3.70 3.69 -10.48
C VAL A 166 4.14 2.25 -10.73
N VAL A 167 3.80 1.34 -9.84
CA VAL A 167 4.16 -0.07 -9.93
C VAL A 167 2.91 -0.90 -9.71
N PHE A 168 2.65 -1.88 -10.59
CA PHE A 168 1.77 -2.99 -10.28
C PHE A 168 2.57 -4.11 -9.62
N SER A 169 2.02 -4.67 -8.55
CA SER A 169 2.62 -5.84 -7.90
C SER A 169 1.62 -6.98 -7.73
N VAL A 170 2.15 -8.18 -7.80
CA VAL A 170 1.45 -9.42 -7.47
C VAL A 170 2.25 -10.19 -6.43
N VAL A 171 1.58 -11.03 -5.64
CA VAL A 171 2.24 -12.03 -4.77
C VAL A 171 2.34 -13.33 -5.57
N ASP A 172 3.43 -14.08 -5.40
CA ASP A 172 3.72 -15.32 -6.15
C ASP A 172 2.91 -16.55 -5.71
N VAL A 173 1.72 -16.31 -5.18
CA VAL A 173 0.74 -17.36 -4.83
C VAL A 173 -0.17 -17.77 -5.98
N ILE A 174 -0.18 -16.99 -7.07
CA ILE A 174 -0.99 -17.24 -8.26
C ILE A 174 -0.20 -18.03 -9.32
N PRO A 175 -0.88 -18.73 -10.26
CA PRO A 175 -0.21 -19.45 -11.33
C PRO A 175 0.73 -18.57 -12.16
N GLN A 176 1.83 -19.15 -12.67
CA GLN A 176 2.80 -18.43 -13.50
C GLN A 176 2.17 -17.81 -14.75
N GLU A 177 1.19 -18.46 -15.33
CA GLU A 177 0.42 -17.93 -16.47
C GLU A 177 -0.32 -16.64 -16.10
N ASP A 178 -0.90 -16.58 -14.91
CA ASP A 178 -1.58 -15.38 -14.42
C ASP A 178 -0.60 -14.24 -14.12
N ILE A 179 0.59 -14.57 -13.62
CA ILE A 179 1.67 -13.58 -13.44
C ILE A 179 2.05 -12.94 -14.77
N GLU A 180 2.12 -13.77 -15.84
CA GLU A 180 2.45 -13.23 -17.17
C GLU A 180 1.34 -12.35 -17.74
N GLN A 181 0.07 -12.72 -17.54
CA GLN A 181 -1.06 -11.87 -17.91
C GLN A 181 -1.06 -10.55 -17.12
N CYS A 182 -0.72 -10.57 -15.83
CA CYS A 182 -0.55 -9.37 -15.02
C CYS A 182 0.59 -8.47 -15.56
N ARG A 183 1.69 -9.07 -16.03
CA ARG A 183 2.78 -8.34 -16.69
C ARG A 183 2.29 -7.62 -17.95
N GLN A 184 1.52 -8.31 -18.80
CA GLN A 184 0.94 -7.72 -20.01
C GLN A 184 -0.01 -6.55 -19.70
N ILE A 185 -0.82 -6.66 -18.61
CA ILE A 185 -1.65 -5.56 -18.14
C ILE A 185 -0.78 -4.35 -17.77
N ALA A 186 0.32 -4.58 -17.05
CA ALA A 186 1.23 -3.51 -16.67
C ALA A 186 1.88 -2.85 -17.89
N GLU A 187 2.37 -3.63 -18.85
CA GLU A 187 2.98 -3.17 -20.10
C GLU A 187 1.99 -2.35 -20.93
N LYS A 188 0.77 -2.85 -21.12
CA LYS A 188 -0.30 -2.15 -21.85
C LYS A 188 -0.61 -0.78 -21.27
N ASN A 189 -0.48 -0.61 -19.95
CA ASN A 189 -0.73 0.65 -19.25
C ASN A 189 0.55 1.49 -19.04
N GLY A 190 1.73 1.02 -19.48
CA GLY A 190 3.02 1.68 -19.27
C GLY A 190 3.35 1.86 -17.79
N ILE A 191 3.08 0.83 -16.99
CA ILE A 191 3.29 0.77 -15.53
C ILE A 191 4.36 -0.28 -15.24
N CYS A 192 5.28 0.01 -14.31
CA CYS A 192 6.29 -0.95 -13.86
C CYS A 192 5.61 -2.19 -13.23
N PHE A 193 6.20 -3.37 -13.40
CA PHE A 193 5.68 -4.60 -12.82
C PHE A 193 6.65 -5.22 -11.83
N ARG A 194 6.14 -5.79 -10.73
CA ARG A 194 6.92 -6.47 -9.70
C ARG A 194 6.18 -7.70 -9.17
N VAL A 195 6.88 -8.81 -9.10
CA VAL A 195 6.45 -10.00 -8.36
C VAL A 195 7.05 -9.94 -6.96
N ARG A 196 6.22 -10.12 -5.93
CA ARG A 196 6.63 -10.20 -4.52
C ARG A 196 6.53 -11.65 -4.08
N LYS A 197 7.49 -12.11 -3.30
CA LYS A 197 7.37 -13.41 -2.65
C LYS A 197 6.28 -13.36 -1.58
N TYR A 198 5.54 -14.45 -1.47
CA TYR A 198 4.65 -14.68 -0.35
C TYR A 198 5.47 -14.73 0.94
N ILE A 199 4.94 -14.11 1.98
CA ILE A 199 5.57 -14.11 3.28
C ILE A 199 4.73 -15.02 4.16
N ASP A 200 5.25 -16.22 4.36
CA ASP A 200 4.75 -17.11 5.39
C ASP A 200 5.42 -16.72 6.71
N ASN A 201 4.63 -16.20 7.64
CA ASN A 201 5.15 -15.74 8.94
C ASN A 201 5.59 -16.89 9.86
N GLY A 202 5.56 -18.14 9.40
CA GLY A 202 6.19 -19.30 10.04
C GLY A 202 7.71 -19.35 9.88
N GLU A 203 8.26 -18.67 8.86
CA GLU A 203 9.71 -18.57 8.63
C GLU A 203 10.22 -17.16 8.99
N ARG A 204 10.50 -16.95 10.27
CA ARG A 204 11.37 -15.84 10.70
C ARG A 204 12.81 -16.22 10.35
N THR A 205 13.28 -15.77 9.19
CA THR A 205 14.73 -15.73 8.88
C THR A 205 15.27 -14.34 9.13
#